data_b04367bf5b2b89eb23ebde945cf98d81
#
_entry.id   b04367bf5b2b89eb23ebde945cf98d81
#
_cell.length_a   1.000
_cell.length_b   1.000
_cell.length_c   1.000
_cell.angle_alpha   90.00
_cell.angle_beta   90.00
_cell.angle_gamma   90.00
#
_symmetry.space_group_name_H-M   'P 1'
#
loop_
_entity.id
_entity.type
_entity.pdbx_description
1 polymer ?
#
loop_
_entity_poly.entity_id
_entity_poly.type
_entity_poly.pdbx_seq_one_letter_code
_entity_poly.pdbx_strand_id
1 'polypeptide(L)'
;MIKVGIAGVPLALKGKSTGEGIKYLSGIGLDALEVQFVRRVSMKEETALAVGEIARKAKIDLSVHAPYMINLASEDPKIISDSINRIKLSVDRANALGAQIVVFHSAYYTKKYTKDETFELVKDACVGLLEYMDDAHITQTHLGVELLGRQSQFGTVEELQKLQQELPRIRPVIDFSHLHARCNGCFNTVEDFAQVLLTLSYGNHLHIHFSGIEFSKGNERRHLPVDLNQFKLLADALKQYGCDATIICESPLLEKDATMMKSFFK
;
A
#
# COMPACT_ATOMS: atom_id res chain seq x y z
N MET A 1 0.27 4.55 -17.50
CA MET A 1 -1.03 3.81 -17.48
C MET A 1 -1.56 3.72 -16.07
N ILE A 2 -2.86 4.02 -15.86
CA ILE A 2 -3.48 3.95 -14.53
C ILE A 2 -4.29 2.66 -14.41
N LYS A 3 -4.01 1.88 -13.37
CA LYS A 3 -4.74 0.68 -12.97
C LYS A 3 -5.53 0.94 -11.70
N VAL A 4 -6.72 0.35 -11.58
CA VAL A 4 -7.57 0.49 -10.40
C VAL A 4 -7.96 -0.88 -9.88
N GLY A 5 -7.84 -1.09 -8.60
CA GLY A 5 -8.14 -2.33 -7.89
C GLY A 5 -8.75 -2.12 -6.52
N ILE A 6 -8.85 -3.18 -5.75
CA ILE A 6 -9.41 -3.16 -4.39
C ILE A 6 -8.50 -3.87 -3.39
N ALA A 7 -8.67 -3.55 -2.12
CA ALA A 7 -8.06 -4.22 -0.99
C ALA A 7 -8.91 -5.42 -0.53
N GLY A 8 -8.42 -6.64 -0.75
CA GLY A 8 -9.09 -7.87 -0.33
C GLY A 8 -10.13 -8.44 -1.31
N VAL A 9 -10.92 -9.39 -0.83
CA VAL A 9 -11.94 -10.07 -1.64
C VAL A 9 -13.16 -9.17 -1.84
N PRO A 10 -13.73 -9.08 -3.08
CA PRO A 10 -14.91 -8.26 -3.35
C PRO A 10 -16.08 -8.56 -2.41
N LEU A 11 -16.87 -7.55 -2.05
CA LEU A 11 -18.06 -7.70 -1.20
C LEU A 11 -19.08 -8.67 -1.80
N ALA A 12 -19.25 -8.65 -3.13
CA ALA A 12 -20.14 -9.57 -3.85
C ALA A 12 -19.72 -11.04 -3.68
N LEU A 13 -18.47 -11.30 -3.30
CA LEU A 13 -17.90 -12.64 -3.10
C LEU A 13 -17.44 -12.87 -1.66
N LYS A 14 -18.08 -12.24 -0.68
CA LYS A 14 -17.74 -12.42 0.73
C LYS A 14 -17.72 -13.91 1.11
N GLY A 15 -16.59 -14.35 1.68
CA GLY A 15 -16.38 -15.75 2.08
C GLY A 15 -15.88 -16.68 0.96
N LYS A 16 -15.70 -16.16 -0.24
CA LYS A 16 -15.07 -16.87 -1.36
C LYS A 16 -13.55 -16.74 -1.34
N SER A 17 -12.88 -17.48 -2.22
CA SER A 17 -11.43 -17.47 -2.37
C SER A 17 -10.93 -16.21 -3.09
N THR A 18 -9.64 -15.88 -2.85
CA THR A 18 -8.94 -14.81 -3.59
C THR A 18 -8.97 -15.07 -5.11
N GLY A 19 -8.83 -16.32 -5.54
CA GLY A 19 -8.89 -16.68 -6.96
C GLY A 19 -10.25 -16.43 -7.61
N GLU A 20 -11.36 -16.64 -6.89
CA GLU A 20 -12.70 -16.27 -7.36
C GLU A 20 -12.84 -14.74 -7.42
N GLY A 21 -12.31 -14.03 -6.43
CA GLY A 21 -12.25 -12.57 -6.40
C GLY A 21 -11.56 -11.99 -7.63
N ILE A 22 -10.37 -12.52 -7.98
CA ILE A 22 -9.60 -12.11 -9.17
C ILE A 22 -10.42 -12.26 -10.45
N LYS A 23 -11.05 -13.41 -10.66
CA LYS A 23 -11.89 -13.65 -11.84
C LYS A 23 -13.07 -12.68 -11.94
N TYR A 24 -13.69 -12.39 -10.79
CA TYR A 24 -14.80 -11.44 -10.72
C TYR A 24 -14.34 -10.02 -11.07
N LEU A 25 -13.20 -9.55 -10.50
CA LEU A 25 -12.66 -8.22 -10.77
C LEU A 25 -12.32 -8.03 -12.25
N SER A 26 -11.69 -9.03 -12.87
CA SER A 26 -11.45 -9.03 -14.32
C SER A 26 -12.75 -8.93 -15.11
N GLY A 27 -13.81 -9.64 -14.69
CA GLY A 27 -15.13 -9.62 -15.33
C GLY A 27 -15.83 -8.26 -15.27
N ILE A 28 -15.59 -7.45 -14.23
CA ILE A 28 -16.14 -6.10 -14.08
C ILE A 28 -15.19 -4.98 -14.56
N GLY A 29 -14.03 -5.35 -15.13
CA GLY A 29 -13.08 -4.42 -15.76
C GLY A 29 -12.16 -3.68 -14.79
N LEU A 30 -11.95 -4.19 -13.58
CA LEU A 30 -10.89 -3.74 -12.68
C LEU A 30 -9.56 -4.43 -13.03
N ASP A 31 -8.45 -3.85 -12.60
CA ASP A 31 -7.11 -4.21 -13.08
C ASP A 31 -6.22 -4.82 -11.99
N ALA A 32 -6.55 -4.64 -10.72
CA ALA A 32 -5.68 -5.03 -9.63
C ALA A 32 -6.43 -5.57 -8.41
N LEU A 33 -5.74 -6.38 -7.60
CA LEU A 33 -6.20 -6.83 -6.29
C LEU A 33 -5.03 -6.82 -5.33
N GLU A 34 -5.21 -6.20 -4.17
CA GLU A 34 -4.28 -6.28 -3.05
C GLU A 34 -4.70 -7.38 -2.07
N VAL A 35 -3.84 -8.38 -1.90
CA VAL A 35 -4.07 -9.48 -0.95
C VAL A 35 -3.80 -9.01 0.47
N GLN A 36 -4.82 -9.02 1.33
CA GLN A 36 -4.75 -8.50 2.71
C GLN A 36 -4.42 -9.59 3.72
N PHE A 37 -3.25 -9.51 4.36
CA PHE A 37 -2.85 -10.41 5.46
C PHE A 37 -3.15 -9.83 6.84
N VAL A 38 -4.29 -9.33 7.07
CA VAL A 38 -4.77 -8.54 8.23
C VAL A 38 -4.06 -8.84 9.56
N ARG A 39 -4.03 -10.10 10.01
CA ARG A 39 -3.43 -10.51 11.30
C ARG A 39 -2.19 -11.38 11.17
N ARG A 40 -2.14 -12.22 10.15
CA ARG A 40 -1.05 -13.16 9.88
C ARG A 40 -1.04 -13.59 8.43
N VAL A 41 0.11 -13.97 7.93
CA VAL A 41 0.24 -14.60 6.60
C VAL A 41 -0.30 -16.03 6.71
N SER A 42 -1.56 -16.22 6.30
CA SER A 42 -2.27 -17.51 6.40
C SER A 42 -2.28 -18.30 5.09
N MET A 43 -2.00 -17.66 3.96
CA MET A 43 -1.97 -18.29 2.64
C MET A 43 -0.74 -19.20 2.54
N LYS A 44 -0.95 -20.47 2.18
CA LYS A 44 0.15 -21.40 1.90
C LYS A 44 0.79 -21.07 0.55
N GLU A 45 2.05 -21.46 0.37
CA GLU A 45 2.81 -21.20 -0.85
C GLU A 45 2.15 -21.80 -2.09
N GLU A 46 1.73 -23.07 -2.01
CA GLU A 46 1.01 -23.75 -3.11
C GLU A 46 -0.27 -22.99 -3.51
N THR A 47 -0.99 -22.43 -2.52
CA THR A 47 -2.17 -21.60 -2.78
C THR A 47 -1.78 -20.29 -3.45
N ALA A 48 -0.68 -19.66 -3.01
CA ALA A 48 -0.18 -18.42 -3.59
C ALA A 48 0.22 -18.63 -5.07
N LEU A 49 0.96 -19.69 -5.39
CA LEU A 49 1.31 -20.05 -6.76
C LEU A 49 0.06 -20.24 -7.64
N ALA A 50 -0.94 -20.97 -7.15
CA ALA A 50 -2.19 -21.19 -7.88
C ALA A 50 -2.98 -19.89 -8.10
N VAL A 51 -3.03 -19.00 -7.11
CA VAL A 51 -3.69 -17.68 -7.19
C VAL A 51 -2.94 -16.77 -8.17
N GLY A 52 -1.61 -16.77 -8.13
CA GLY A 52 -0.77 -16.02 -9.07
C GLY A 52 -1.02 -16.42 -10.53
N GLU A 53 -1.14 -17.72 -10.80
CA GLU A 53 -1.47 -18.20 -12.14
C GLU A 53 -2.88 -17.76 -12.60
N ILE A 54 -3.85 -17.73 -11.68
CA ILE A 54 -5.20 -17.20 -11.98
C ILE A 54 -5.11 -15.71 -12.32
N ALA A 55 -4.36 -14.92 -11.54
CA ALA A 55 -4.20 -13.48 -11.75
C ALA A 55 -3.53 -13.18 -13.10
N ARG A 56 -2.46 -13.91 -13.43
CA ARG A 56 -1.75 -13.79 -14.69
C ARG A 56 -2.68 -14.06 -15.90
N LYS A 57 -3.51 -15.11 -15.84
CA LYS A 57 -4.49 -15.44 -16.89
C LYS A 57 -5.60 -14.39 -16.99
N ALA A 58 -6.04 -13.85 -15.86
CA ALA A 58 -7.07 -12.84 -15.79
C ALA A 58 -6.54 -11.42 -16.08
N LYS A 59 -5.23 -11.23 -16.22
CA LYS A 59 -4.53 -9.94 -16.39
C LYS A 59 -4.84 -8.97 -15.25
N ILE A 60 -4.87 -9.49 -14.02
CA ILE A 60 -5.02 -8.73 -12.78
C ILE A 60 -3.66 -8.60 -12.12
N ASP A 61 -3.22 -7.39 -11.86
CA ASP A 61 -2.01 -7.13 -11.08
C ASP A 61 -2.26 -7.44 -9.61
N LEU A 62 -1.26 -8.01 -8.96
CA LEU A 62 -1.32 -8.30 -7.54
C LEU A 62 -0.34 -7.43 -6.75
N SER A 63 -0.80 -6.98 -5.59
CA SER A 63 -0.01 -6.50 -4.47
C SER A 63 -0.37 -7.28 -3.21
N VAL A 64 0.44 -7.14 -2.18
CA VAL A 64 0.21 -7.79 -0.88
C VAL A 64 0.29 -6.73 0.20
N HIS A 65 -0.68 -6.67 1.10
CA HIS A 65 -0.57 -5.91 2.33
C HIS A 65 -0.18 -6.84 3.48
N ALA A 66 0.95 -6.55 4.13
CA ALA A 66 1.43 -7.31 5.29
C ALA A 66 0.52 -7.12 6.52
N PRO A 67 0.61 -7.98 7.54
CA PRO A 67 -0.19 -7.85 8.76
C PRO A 67 0.00 -6.50 9.45
N TYR A 68 -1.08 -5.95 10.03
CA TYR A 68 -1.05 -4.64 10.70
C TYR A 68 -0.17 -4.60 11.96
N MET A 69 0.17 -5.74 12.56
CA MET A 69 0.97 -5.81 13.79
C MET A 69 2.47 -5.77 13.49
N ILE A 70 2.92 -4.70 12.82
CA ILE A 70 4.32 -4.42 12.51
C ILE A 70 4.73 -3.15 13.23
N ASN A 71 5.91 -3.18 13.88
CA ASN A 71 6.57 -2.01 14.47
C ASN A 71 8.08 -2.23 14.48
N LEU A 72 8.76 -1.69 13.47
CA LEU A 72 10.21 -1.82 13.28
C LEU A 72 11.04 -0.94 14.24
N ALA A 73 10.39 0.00 14.94
CA ALA A 73 11.01 0.86 15.93
C ALA A 73 10.44 0.63 17.34
N SER A 74 10.03 -0.60 17.64
CA SER A 74 9.56 -0.95 18.99
C SER A 74 10.71 -0.88 20.01
N GLU A 75 10.37 -0.57 21.27
CA GLU A 75 11.29 -0.66 22.40
C GLU A 75 11.58 -2.13 22.80
N ASP A 76 10.70 -3.05 22.40
CA ASP A 76 10.83 -4.49 22.63
C ASP A 76 11.47 -5.17 21.39
N PRO A 77 12.71 -5.74 21.55
CA PRO A 77 13.38 -6.44 20.45
C PRO A 77 12.59 -7.62 19.88
N LYS A 78 11.73 -8.24 20.70
CA LYS A 78 10.87 -9.34 20.26
C LYS A 78 9.83 -8.84 19.25
N ILE A 79 9.23 -7.68 19.48
CA ILE A 79 8.27 -7.06 18.54
C ILE A 79 8.96 -6.72 17.23
N ILE A 80 10.20 -6.22 17.25
CA ILE A 80 10.98 -5.94 16.04
C ILE A 80 11.23 -7.24 15.27
N SER A 81 11.73 -8.28 15.93
CA SER A 81 12.00 -9.59 15.31
C SER A 81 10.73 -10.20 14.71
N ASP A 82 9.61 -10.19 15.44
CA ASP A 82 8.31 -10.67 14.97
C ASP A 82 7.81 -9.85 13.77
N SER A 83 8.06 -8.54 13.76
CA SER A 83 7.68 -7.64 12.66
C SER A 83 8.47 -7.95 11.40
N ILE A 84 9.80 -8.09 11.50
CA ILE A 84 10.67 -8.49 10.40
C ILE A 84 10.22 -9.85 9.82
N ASN A 85 9.93 -10.83 10.69
CA ASN A 85 9.47 -12.15 10.24
C ASN A 85 8.11 -12.08 9.51
N ARG A 86 7.18 -11.22 9.94
CA ARG A 86 5.90 -11.02 9.24
C ARG A 86 6.11 -10.43 7.85
N ILE A 87 7.04 -9.46 7.71
CA ILE A 87 7.36 -8.87 6.40
C ILE A 87 8.03 -9.93 5.52
N LYS A 88 9.03 -10.69 6.02
CA LYS A 88 9.68 -11.76 5.25
C LYS A 88 8.66 -12.79 4.73
N LEU A 89 7.77 -13.27 5.60
CA LEU A 89 6.70 -14.20 5.18
C LEU A 89 5.74 -13.58 4.14
N SER A 90 5.48 -12.26 4.24
CA SER A 90 4.66 -11.56 3.26
C SER A 90 5.39 -11.44 1.92
N VAL A 91 6.69 -11.20 1.93
CA VAL A 91 7.56 -11.16 0.74
C VAL A 91 7.59 -12.51 0.04
N ASP A 92 7.76 -13.61 0.80
CA ASP A 92 7.75 -14.98 0.22
C ASP A 92 6.41 -15.27 -0.47
N ARG A 93 5.29 -14.87 0.16
CA ARG A 93 3.96 -15.06 -0.43
C ARG A 93 3.72 -14.15 -1.62
N ALA A 94 4.20 -12.92 -1.58
CA ALA A 94 4.15 -11.99 -2.70
C ALA A 94 4.92 -12.52 -3.90
N ASN A 95 6.12 -13.05 -3.68
CA ASN A 95 6.92 -13.67 -4.72
C ASN A 95 6.19 -14.88 -5.36
N ALA A 96 5.63 -15.78 -4.54
CA ALA A 96 4.85 -16.92 -5.03
C ALA A 96 3.57 -16.51 -5.78
N LEU A 97 2.94 -15.39 -5.38
CA LEU A 97 1.79 -14.78 -6.06
C LEU A 97 2.16 -14.09 -7.38
N GLY A 98 3.45 -13.76 -7.59
CA GLY A 98 3.88 -12.83 -8.65
C GLY A 98 3.42 -11.39 -8.38
N ALA A 99 3.26 -11.01 -7.11
CA ALA A 99 2.87 -9.67 -6.70
C ALA A 99 4.04 -8.69 -6.81
N GLN A 100 3.75 -7.47 -7.24
CA GLN A 100 4.77 -6.46 -7.56
C GLN A 100 5.31 -5.75 -6.31
N ILE A 101 4.53 -5.67 -5.22
CA ILE A 101 4.89 -4.92 -4.03
C ILE A 101 4.27 -5.56 -2.77
N VAL A 102 5.01 -5.50 -1.66
CA VAL A 102 4.51 -5.79 -0.31
C VAL A 102 4.39 -4.49 0.45
N VAL A 103 3.17 -4.07 0.71
CA VAL A 103 2.85 -2.87 1.49
C VAL A 103 2.88 -3.20 2.97
N PHE A 104 3.43 -2.31 3.78
CA PHE A 104 3.39 -2.43 5.24
C PHE A 104 3.45 -1.11 5.97
N HIS A 105 2.78 -1.04 7.11
CA HIS A 105 2.94 -0.01 8.12
C HIS A 105 4.26 -0.25 8.85
N SER A 106 5.17 0.73 8.89
CA SER A 106 6.54 0.45 9.33
C SER A 106 6.74 0.59 10.83
N ALA A 107 6.31 1.70 11.45
CA ALA A 107 6.62 1.95 12.86
C ALA A 107 5.68 2.96 13.54
N TYR A 108 5.82 3.02 14.86
CA TYR A 108 5.24 4.05 15.72
C TYR A 108 6.36 4.83 16.41
N TYR A 109 6.17 6.15 16.57
CA TYR A 109 7.04 6.93 17.42
C TYR A 109 6.82 6.56 18.89
N THR A 110 7.90 6.44 19.63
CA THR A 110 7.89 6.15 21.07
C THR A 110 8.47 7.33 21.84
N LYS A 111 8.43 7.27 23.17
CA LYS A 111 9.10 8.27 24.01
C LYS A 111 10.62 8.04 24.12
N LYS A 112 11.07 6.84 23.78
CA LYS A 112 12.47 6.43 23.91
C LYS A 112 13.33 6.95 22.75
N TYR A 113 12.75 6.99 21.54
CA TYR A 113 13.48 7.34 20.33
C TYR A 113 13.00 8.68 19.77
N THR A 114 13.93 9.51 19.35
CA THR A 114 13.66 10.69 18.51
C THR A 114 13.10 10.25 17.15
N LYS A 115 12.61 11.19 16.36
CA LYS A 115 12.16 10.90 14.98
C LYS A 115 13.33 10.42 14.11
N ASP A 116 14.51 11.01 14.26
CA ASP A 116 15.70 10.62 13.51
C ASP A 116 16.17 9.20 13.90
N GLU A 117 16.19 8.87 15.20
CA GLU A 117 16.48 7.50 15.64
C GLU A 117 15.45 6.50 15.15
N THR A 118 14.15 6.87 15.14
CA THR A 118 13.08 6.04 14.57
C THR A 118 13.31 5.81 13.08
N PHE A 119 13.73 6.84 12.34
CA PHE A 119 14.07 6.74 10.91
C PHE A 119 15.22 5.74 10.69
N GLU A 120 16.31 5.85 11.45
CA GLU A 120 17.46 4.94 11.32
C GLU A 120 17.06 3.48 11.64
N LEU A 121 16.25 3.25 12.68
CA LEU A 121 15.74 1.90 13.01
C LEU A 121 14.90 1.30 11.88
N VAL A 122 14.02 2.09 11.27
CA VAL A 122 13.21 1.65 10.12
C VAL A 122 14.11 1.38 8.91
N LYS A 123 15.07 2.25 8.64
CA LYS A 123 16.01 2.09 7.53
C LYS A 123 16.84 0.82 7.69
N ASP A 124 17.45 0.59 8.87
CA ASP A 124 18.26 -0.59 9.14
C ASP A 124 17.44 -1.89 8.98
N ALA A 125 16.19 -1.89 9.44
CA ALA A 125 15.28 -3.03 9.21
C ALA A 125 14.99 -3.24 7.72
N CYS A 126 14.81 -2.16 6.96
CA CYS A 126 14.61 -2.23 5.50
C CYS A 126 15.86 -2.77 4.79
N VAL A 127 17.07 -2.37 5.21
CA VAL A 127 18.35 -2.93 4.68
C VAL A 127 18.37 -4.44 4.88
N GLY A 128 18.14 -4.93 6.10
CA GLY A 128 18.12 -6.38 6.38
C GLY A 128 17.01 -7.15 5.64
N LEU A 129 15.89 -6.50 5.33
CA LEU A 129 14.85 -7.09 4.49
C LEU A 129 15.27 -7.16 3.01
N LEU A 130 15.95 -6.14 2.50
CA LEU A 130 16.48 -6.14 1.13
C LEU A 130 17.59 -7.19 0.97
N GLU A 131 18.48 -7.35 1.94
CA GLU A 131 19.50 -8.42 1.98
C GLU A 131 18.82 -9.80 1.95
N TYR A 132 17.79 -10.02 2.77
CA TYR A 132 17.02 -11.25 2.74
C TYR A 132 16.41 -11.54 1.35
N MET A 133 15.88 -10.52 0.68
CA MET A 133 15.31 -10.67 -0.67
C MET A 133 16.39 -11.02 -1.70
N ASP A 134 17.60 -10.46 -1.56
CA ASP A 134 18.73 -10.78 -2.43
C ASP A 134 19.19 -12.23 -2.24
N ASP A 135 19.36 -12.69 -1.01
CA ASP A 135 19.70 -14.08 -0.67
C ASP A 135 18.66 -15.07 -1.19
N ALA A 136 17.38 -14.69 -1.15
CA ALA A 136 16.27 -15.49 -1.67
C ALA A 136 16.03 -15.32 -3.19
N HIS A 137 16.85 -14.51 -3.89
CA HIS A 137 16.71 -14.19 -5.33
C HIS A 137 15.34 -13.60 -5.71
N ILE A 138 14.72 -12.84 -4.79
CA ILE A 138 13.44 -12.16 -5.01
C ILE A 138 13.70 -10.79 -5.63
N THR A 139 13.57 -10.69 -6.95
CA THR A 139 13.92 -9.48 -7.72
C THR A 139 12.72 -8.73 -8.29
N GLN A 140 11.54 -9.37 -8.37
CA GLN A 140 10.34 -8.79 -9.01
C GLN A 140 9.39 -8.11 -8.02
N THR A 141 9.52 -8.42 -6.74
CA THR A 141 8.71 -7.84 -5.66
C THR A 141 9.46 -6.69 -5.00
N HIS A 142 8.78 -5.58 -4.74
CA HIS A 142 9.33 -4.43 -4.02
C HIS A 142 8.84 -4.39 -2.57
N LEU A 143 9.62 -3.76 -1.69
CA LEU A 143 9.15 -3.36 -0.35
C LEU A 143 8.46 -2.02 -0.44
N GLY A 144 7.20 -1.95 0.00
CA GLY A 144 6.35 -0.77 0.00
C GLY A 144 6.14 -0.22 1.39
N VAL A 145 6.77 0.90 1.74
CA VAL A 145 6.53 1.59 3.01
C VAL A 145 5.39 2.59 2.81
N GLU A 146 4.35 2.46 3.65
CA GLU A 146 3.13 3.25 3.50
C GLU A 146 3.16 4.56 4.29
N LEU A 147 2.60 5.62 3.68
CA LEU A 147 2.27 6.88 4.35
C LEU A 147 1.10 6.68 5.31
N LEU A 148 1.26 7.07 6.59
CA LEU A 148 0.31 6.73 7.65
C LEU A 148 -0.46 7.93 8.19
N GLY A 149 -1.71 7.69 8.60
CA GLY A 149 -2.71 8.72 8.91
C GLY A 149 -2.70 9.25 10.34
N ARG A 150 -1.82 8.78 11.25
CA ARG A 150 -1.76 9.26 12.64
C ARG A 150 -0.46 9.96 12.95
N GLN A 151 -0.53 11.01 13.77
CA GLN A 151 0.65 11.77 14.21
C GLN A 151 1.67 10.93 14.98
N SER A 152 1.24 9.83 15.60
CA SER A 152 2.07 8.91 16.36
C SER A 152 2.77 7.84 15.50
N GLN A 153 2.55 7.84 14.18
CA GLN A 153 3.11 6.85 13.27
C GLN A 153 4.21 7.46 12.40
N PHE A 154 5.26 6.67 12.14
CA PHE A 154 6.24 6.91 11.10
C PHE A 154 5.58 6.77 9.73
N GLY A 155 5.96 7.61 8.77
CA GLY A 155 5.40 7.58 7.41
C GLY A 155 4.86 8.95 7.01
N THR A 156 5.65 10.01 7.14
CA THR A 156 5.41 11.31 6.50
C THR A 156 5.99 11.30 5.08
N VAL A 157 5.60 12.28 4.27
CA VAL A 157 6.15 12.45 2.91
C VAL A 157 7.66 12.62 2.94
N GLU A 158 8.16 13.44 3.86
CA GLU A 158 9.59 13.73 4.02
C GLU A 158 10.38 12.49 4.45
N GLU A 159 9.83 11.68 5.37
CA GLU A 159 10.47 10.44 5.82
C GLU A 159 10.55 9.41 4.69
N LEU A 160 9.48 9.23 3.92
CA LEU A 160 9.48 8.28 2.82
C LEU A 160 10.34 8.77 1.64
N GLN A 161 10.36 10.08 1.37
CA GLN A 161 11.27 10.65 0.39
C GLN A 161 12.73 10.39 0.75
N LYS A 162 13.12 10.68 2.00
CA LYS A 162 14.46 10.41 2.52
C LYS A 162 14.80 8.92 2.45
N LEU A 163 13.88 8.06 2.89
CA LEU A 163 14.08 6.61 2.87
C LEU A 163 14.31 6.09 1.44
N GLN A 164 13.52 6.55 0.46
CA GLN A 164 13.68 6.17 -0.94
C GLN A 164 15.00 6.70 -1.55
N GLN A 165 15.44 7.90 -1.16
CA GLN A 165 16.72 8.45 -1.61
C GLN A 165 17.90 7.62 -1.10
N GLU A 166 17.87 7.18 0.16
CA GLU A 166 18.91 6.34 0.76
C GLU A 166 18.82 4.86 0.35
N LEU A 167 17.60 4.36 0.10
CA LEU A 167 17.31 2.98 -0.30
C LEU A 167 16.42 2.96 -1.56
N PRO A 168 16.97 3.09 -2.78
CA PRO A 168 16.18 3.22 -4.02
C PRO A 168 15.30 2.01 -4.37
N ARG A 169 15.50 0.86 -3.71
CA ARG A 169 14.65 -0.34 -3.87
C ARG A 169 13.39 -0.30 -3.00
N ILE A 170 13.30 0.62 -2.04
CA ILE A 170 12.08 0.89 -1.28
C ILE A 170 11.16 1.73 -2.14
N ARG A 171 9.87 1.40 -2.15
CA ARG A 171 8.82 2.15 -2.84
C ARG A 171 7.92 2.83 -1.80
N PRO A 172 7.76 4.14 -1.86
CA PRO A 172 6.69 4.80 -1.12
C PRO A 172 5.32 4.30 -1.59
N VAL A 173 4.45 3.96 -0.65
CA VAL A 173 3.04 3.71 -0.92
C VAL A 173 2.26 4.93 -0.45
N ILE A 174 1.56 5.57 -1.39
CA ILE A 174 0.93 6.85 -1.14
C ILE A 174 -0.54 6.63 -0.76
N ASP A 175 -0.84 6.60 0.54
CA ASP A 175 -2.23 6.67 0.98
C ASP A 175 -2.66 8.13 1.13
N PHE A 176 -3.44 8.62 0.16
CA PHE A 176 -3.96 9.99 0.18
C PHE A 176 -5.03 10.21 1.23
N SER A 177 -5.73 9.18 1.65
CA SER A 177 -6.71 9.26 2.74
C SER A 177 -6.00 9.47 4.06
N HIS A 178 -4.93 8.71 4.31
CA HIS A 178 -4.07 8.89 5.48
C HIS A 178 -3.43 10.28 5.51
N LEU A 179 -2.88 10.73 4.39
CA LEU A 179 -2.30 12.08 4.30
C LEU A 179 -3.35 13.16 4.56
N HIS A 180 -4.56 13.04 3.97
CA HIS A 180 -5.65 13.99 4.18
C HIS A 180 -6.05 14.05 5.66
N ALA A 181 -6.12 12.91 6.35
CA ALA A 181 -6.35 12.85 7.78
C ALA A 181 -5.23 13.51 8.59
N ARG A 182 -3.96 13.19 8.25
CA ARG A 182 -2.77 13.64 8.98
C ARG A 182 -2.56 15.14 8.90
N CYS A 183 -2.85 15.76 7.76
CA CYS A 183 -2.82 17.22 7.59
C CYS A 183 -4.12 17.93 7.98
N ASN A 184 -5.05 17.20 8.59
CA ASN A 184 -6.35 17.74 9.04
C ASN A 184 -7.19 18.31 7.89
N GLY A 185 -7.20 17.65 6.71
CA GLY A 185 -8.08 17.98 5.59
C GLY A 185 -7.45 18.87 4.52
N CYS A 186 -6.16 18.72 4.19
CA CYS A 186 -5.47 19.65 3.28
C CYS A 186 -5.60 19.33 1.78
N PHE A 187 -6.01 18.14 1.36
CA PHE A 187 -6.10 17.78 -0.06
C PHE A 187 -7.42 18.28 -0.68
N ASN A 188 -7.41 19.49 -1.25
CA ASN A 188 -8.60 20.17 -1.76
C ASN A 188 -8.44 20.71 -3.20
N THR A 189 -7.23 20.64 -3.76
CA THR A 189 -6.89 21.09 -5.11
C THR A 189 -6.09 20.04 -5.86
N VAL A 190 -5.98 20.14 -7.18
CA VAL A 190 -5.13 19.27 -8.01
C VAL A 190 -3.67 19.39 -7.61
N GLU A 191 -3.24 20.60 -7.27
CA GLU A 191 -1.87 20.96 -6.89
C GLU A 191 -1.45 20.27 -5.59
N ASP A 192 -2.36 20.11 -4.60
CA ASP A 192 -2.08 19.42 -3.35
C ASP A 192 -1.71 17.95 -3.61
N PHE A 193 -2.44 17.26 -4.50
CA PHE A 193 -2.10 15.91 -4.92
C PHE A 193 -0.81 15.86 -5.75
N ALA A 194 -0.67 16.77 -6.71
CA ALA A 194 0.48 16.81 -7.60
C ALA A 194 1.80 16.98 -6.84
N GLN A 195 1.82 17.80 -5.81
CA GLN A 195 3.02 18.02 -4.98
C GLN A 195 3.55 16.69 -4.39
N VAL A 196 2.67 15.86 -3.84
CA VAL A 196 3.06 14.56 -3.27
C VAL A 196 3.47 13.58 -4.38
N LEU A 197 2.69 13.50 -5.46
CA LEU A 197 3.00 12.63 -6.59
C LEU A 197 4.39 12.94 -7.15
N LEU A 198 4.70 14.21 -7.40
CA LEU A 198 6.00 14.63 -7.94
C LEU A 198 7.15 14.43 -6.95
N THR A 199 6.89 14.59 -5.65
CA THR A 199 7.89 14.38 -4.59
C THR A 199 8.30 12.92 -4.50
N LEU A 200 7.38 11.97 -4.68
CA LEU A 200 7.60 10.54 -4.42
C LEU A 200 7.69 9.67 -5.68
N SER A 201 7.41 10.20 -6.89
CA SER A 201 7.38 9.39 -8.11
C SER A 201 8.77 8.90 -8.55
N TYR A 202 9.79 9.75 -8.50
CA TYR A 202 11.14 9.45 -8.99
C TYR A 202 11.15 8.69 -10.34
N GLY A 203 10.15 8.93 -11.19
CA GLY A 203 9.97 8.24 -12.48
C GLY A 203 9.51 6.78 -12.38
N ASN A 204 9.09 6.33 -11.19
CA ASN A 204 8.59 4.96 -10.98
C ASN A 204 7.07 4.89 -11.10
N HIS A 205 6.59 3.67 -11.34
CA HIS A 205 5.16 3.35 -11.18
C HIS A 205 4.74 3.52 -9.72
N LEU A 206 3.69 4.30 -9.47
CA LEU A 206 3.21 4.61 -8.12
C LEU A 206 2.25 3.52 -7.62
N HIS A 207 2.33 3.20 -6.33
CA HIS A 207 1.31 2.42 -5.63
C HIS A 207 0.55 3.35 -4.70
N ILE A 208 -0.76 3.46 -4.90
CA ILE A 208 -1.61 4.46 -4.24
C ILE A 208 -2.77 3.75 -3.56
N HIS A 209 -3.03 4.11 -2.30
CA HIS A 209 -4.28 3.78 -1.61
C HIS A 209 -5.20 4.99 -1.60
N PHE A 210 -6.51 4.74 -1.73
CA PHE A 210 -7.52 5.79 -1.69
C PHE A 210 -8.86 5.31 -1.13
N SER A 211 -9.44 6.11 -0.26
CA SER A 211 -10.81 5.97 0.26
C SER A 211 -11.33 7.34 0.69
N GLY A 212 -12.56 7.45 1.13
CA GLY A 212 -12.97 8.51 2.05
C GLY A 212 -12.39 8.23 3.44
N ILE A 213 -12.23 9.25 4.26
CA ILE A 213 -11.62 9.12 5.58
C ILE A 213 -12.31 9.99 6.64
N GLU A 214 -12.67 9.40 7.77
CA GLU A 214 -13.03 10.14 8.98
C GLU A 214 -11.76 10.41 9.79
N PHE A 215 -11.56 11.64 10.20
CA PHE A 215 -10.40 12.04 10.99
C PHE A 215 -10.75 13.08 12.06
N SER A 216 -9.86 13.22 13.02
CA SER A 216 -9.96 14.25 14.06
C SER A 216 -8.58 14.64 14.56
N LYS A 217 -8.31 15.95 14.62
CA LYS A 217 -7.05 16.51 15.14
C LYS A 217 -5.80 15.90 14.46
N GLY A 218 -5.84 15.75 13.14
CA GLY A 218 -4.72 15.17 12.37
C GLY A 218 -4.51 13.69 12.60
N ASN A 219 -5.55 12.93 12.96
CA ASN A 219 -5.48 11.49 13.15
C ASN A 219 -6.67 10.82 12.49
N GLU A 220 -6.41 9.80 11.69
CA GLU A 220 -7.41 8.95 11.08
C GLU A 220 -8.27 8.23 12.13
N ARG A 221 -9.52 7.95 11.78
CA ARG A 221 -10.48 7.21 12.59
C ARG A 221 -10.96 5.95 11.89
N ARG A 222 -11.46 6.09 10.66
CA ARG A 222 -11.94 4.97 9.84
C ARG A 222 -12.06 5.39 8.38
N HIS A 223 -11.96 4.42 7.50
CA HIS A 223 -12.26 4.58 6.08
C HIS A 223 -13.76 4.76 5.85
N LEU A 224 -14.11 5.62 4.91
CA LEU A 224 -15.46 5.93 4.45
C LEU A 224 -15.60 5.59 2.96
N PRO A 225 -16.84 5.57 2.42
CA PRO A 225 -17.03 5.55 0.96
C PRO A 225 -16.24 6.68 0.28
N VAL A 226 -15.78 6.43 -0.93
CA VAL A 226 -14.99 7.39 -1.71
C VAL A 226 -15.80 8.66 -1.98
N ASP A 227 -15.22 9.83 -1.65
CA ASP A 227 -15.67 11.10 -2.17
C ASP A 227 -15.16 11.25 -3.63
N LEU A 228 -16.05 11.12 -4.59
CA LEU A 228 -15.71 11.20 -6.01
C LEU A 228 -15.25 12.59 -6.44
N ASN A 229 -15.63 13.67 -5.75
CA ASN A 229 -15.12 15.01 -6.04
C ASN A 229 -13.63 15.10 -5.63
N GLN A 230 -13.28 14.58 -4.47
CA GLN A 230 -11.88 14.51 -4.03
C GLN A 230 -11.06 13.57 -4.90
N PHE A 231 -11.60 12.38 -5.22
CA PHE A 231 -10.91 11.45 -6.13
C PHE A 231 -10.69 12.05 -7.52
N LYS A 232 -11.61 12.88 -8.03
CA LYS A 232 -11.44 13.58 -9.30
C LYS A 232 -10.20 14.46 -9.30
N LEU A 233 -9.89 15.16 -8.20
CA LEU A 233 -8.68 15.98 -8.09
C LEU A 233 -7.41 15.14 -8.21
N LEU A 234 -7.36 13.97 -7.56
CA LEU A 234 -6.26 13.01 -7.73
C LEU A 234 -6.16 12.52 -9.18
N ALA A 235 -7.30 12.14 -9.79
CA ALA A 235 -7.32 11.66 -11.17
C ALA A 235 -6.85 12.71 -12.16
N ASP A 236 -7.24 13.98 -11.96
CA ASP A 236 -6.77 15.11 -12.78
C ASP A 236 -5.27 15.35 -12.59
N ALA A 237 -4.75 15.28 -11.35
CA ALA A 237 -3.31 15.38 -11.08
C ALA A 237 -2.52 14.27 -11.79
N LEU A 238 -2.94 13.01 -11.67
CA LEU A 238 -2.27 11.88 -12.33
C LEU A 238 -2.21 12.05 -13.85
N LYS A 239 -3.29 12.54 -14.47
CA LYS A 239 -3.36 12.80 -15.92
C LYS A 239 -2.47 13.97 -16.32
N GLN A 240 -2.60 15.09 -15.60
CA GLN A 240 -1.87 16.33 -15.91
C GLN A 240 -0.35 16.13 -15.85
N TYR A 241 0.13 15.33 -14.92
CA TYR A 241 1.56 15.09 -14.72
C TYR A 241 2.05 13.76 -15.34
N GLY A 242 1.18 13.02 -16.04
CA GLY A 242 1.56 11.83 -16.78
C GLY A 242 2.06 10.69 -15.89
N CYS A 243 1.56 10.58 -14.65
CA CYS A 243 1.98 9.56 -13.72
C CYS A 243 1.38 8.19 -14.07
N ASP A 244 2.19 7.13 -13.98
CA ASP A 244 1.73 5.75 -14.00
C ASP A 244 1.47 5.27 -12.58
N ALA A 245 0.31 4.64 -12.35
CA ALA A 245 -0.06 4.20 -11.00
C ALA A 245 -0.98 2.98 -10.97
N THR A 246 -0.87 2.21 -9.88
CA THR A 246 -1.90 1.27 -9.43
C THR A 246 -2.58 1.89 -8.21
N ILE A 247 -3.90 2.11 -8.30
CA ILE A 247 -4.71 2.68 -7.23
C ILE A 247 -5.56 1.57 -6.61
N ILE A 248 -5.37 1.33 -5.33
CA ILE A 248 -6.13 0.36 -4.54
C ILE A 248 -7.20 1.11 -3.74
N CYS A 249 -8.44 0.76 -3.98
CA CYS A 249 -9.59 1.28 -3.22
C CYS A 249 -9.70 0.56 -1.88
N GLU A 250 -9.60 1.32 -0.78
CA GLU A 250 -9.75 0.83 0.59
C GLU A 250 -11.07 1.26 1.25
N SER A 251 -12.02 1.74 0.46
CA SER A 251 -13.33 2.10 0.97
C SER A 251 -14.13 0.88 1.46
N PRO A 252 -15.07 1.05 2.40
CA PRO A 252 -15.94 -0.05 2.82
C PRO A 252 -16.87 -0.57 1.72
N LEU A 253 -16.98 0.12 0.57
CA LEU A 253 -17.76 -0.28 -0.60
C LEU A 253 -16.94 -1.01 -1.67
N LEU A 254 -15.62 -1.16 -1.47
CA LEU A 254 -14.65 -1.91 -2.29
C LEU A 254 -14.89 -1.75 -3.81
N GLU A 255 -15.33 -2.85 -4.48
CA GLU A 255 -15.48 -2.91 -5.94
C GLU A 255 -16.51 -1.91 -6.50
N LYS A 256 -17.46 -1.46 -5.70
CA LYS A 256 -18.43 -0.45 -6.14
C LYS A 256 -17.76 0.90 -6.33
N ASP A 257 -17.01 1.34 -5.33
CA ASP A 257 -16.27 2.59 -5.39
C ASP A 257 -15.11 2.48 -6.39
N ALA A 258 -14.37 1.37 -6.41
CA ALA A 258 -13.29 1.15 -7.38
C ALA A 258 -13.79 1.23 -8.84
N THR A 259 -14.98 0.72 -9.14
CA THR A 259 -15.57 0.81 -10.47
C THR A 259 -15.88 2.27 -10.84
N MET A 260 -16.36 3.08 -9.90
CA MET A 260 -16.57 4.52 -10.09
C MET A 260 -15.23 5.25 -10.29
N MET A 261 -14.21 4.95 -9.45
CA MET A 261 -12.86 5.49 -9.61
C MET A 261 -12.28 5.16 -10.99
N LYS A 262 -12.43 3.92 -11.47
CA LYS A 262 -11.95 3.48 -12.79
C LYS A 262 -12.57 4.28 -13.94
N SER A 263 -13.81 4.75 -13.80
CA SER A 263 -14.50 5.52 -14.86
C SER A 263 -13.79 6.84 -15.20
N PHE A 264 -13.01 7.40 -14.29
CA PHE A 264 -12.24 8.62 -14.55
C PHE A 264 -11.06 8.42 -15.52
N PHE A 265 -10.66 7.17 -15.79
CA PHE A 265 -9.50 6.84 -16.63
C PHE A 265 -9.87 6.12 -17.95
N LYS A 266 -11.16 6.11 -18.29
CA LYS A 266 -11.67 5.59 -19.58
C LYS A 266 -11.59 6.61 -20.69
#